data_432099027f9fe741d823c88fd8a8f792
#
_entry.id   432099027f9fe741d823c88fd8a8f792
#
_cell.length_a   1.000
_cell.length_b   1.000
_cell.length_c   1.000
_cell.angle_alpha   90.00
_cell.angle_beta   90.00
_cell.angle_gamma   90.00
#
_symmetry.space_group_name_H-M   'P 1'
#
loop_
_entity.id
_entity.type
_entity.pdbx_description
1 polymer ?
#
loop_
_entity_poly.entity_id
_entity_poly.type
_entity_poly.pdbx_seq_one_letter_code
_entity_poly.pdbx_strand_id
1 'polypeptide(L)'
;MHPNLPGNVQILREYLVYLRVEKGMRPATCAAYRRDLEQMAEHMEGREGLLVTAQQEDVTSFMEGLRSNGVDSRSIARKLSALRGFYRWLLMDRKIAHDPTVNVETPASWKILPKSLAESEVVAMLESSGVAARVADADALALRDHAILELLYGGGLRVGEICSLHVEDLQMDAGRALVRGKGDKERIVPLGRQALEAVERYLKLGRPALEGKGLERTLFLSVRGKPLTRQWVWEMVRGAAPLGEKVSPHKLRHSCATHMVNHGADLRTVQTLLGHADISTTEVYTHVALGRLKQVHRMHHPRGRRSTMPEAEV
;
A
#
# COMPACT_ATOMS: atom_id res chain seq x y z
N MET A 1 -8.86 -24.78 36.95
CA MET A 1 -8.16 -23.47 36.88
C MET A 1 -6.73 -23.67 37.34
N HIS A 2 -5.73 -23.41 36.47
CA HIS A 2 -4.33 -23.42 36.87
C HIS A 2 -4.01 -22.09 37.55
N PRO A 3 -3.78 -22.00 38.85
CA PRO A 3 -3.73 -20.75 39.60
C PRO A 3 -2.54 -19.83 39.31
N ASN A 4 -1.60 -20.22 38.45
CA ASN A 4 -0.37 -19.48 38.17
C ASN A 4 -0.16 -19.11 36.71
N LEU A 5 -1.14 -19.32 35.80
CA LEU A 5 -0.97 -18.94 34.39
C LEU A 5 -1.50 -17.52 34.15
N PRO A 6 -0.77 -16.68 33.39
CA PRO A 6 -1.24 -15.34 33.04
C PRO A 6 -2.49 -15.42 32.18
N GLY A 7 -3.51 -14.63 32.52
CA GLY A 7 -4.72 -14.53 31.72
C GLY A 7 -4.45 -13.97 30.31
N ASN A 8 -5.36 -14.26 29.37
CA ASN A 8 -5.24 -13.83 27.96
C ASN A 8 -4.96 -12.33 27.81
N VAL A 9 -5.64 -11.48 28.57
CA VAL A 9 -5.48 -10.01 28.51
C VAL A 9 -4.07 -9.58 28.92
N GLN A 10 -3.53 -10.19 29.97
CA GLN A 10 -2.19 -9.86 30.46
C GLN A 10 -1.11 -10.26 29.45
N ILE A 11 -1.16 -11.49 28.97
CA ILE A 11 -0.14 -12.03 28.05
C ILE A 11 -0.16 -11.30 26.70
N LEU A 12 -1.34 -10.89 26.22
CA LEU A 12 -1.47 -10.07 25.02
C LEU A 12 -0.86 -8.68 25.22
N ARG A 13 -1.07 -8.06 26.38
CA ARG A 13 -0.48 -6.75 26.69
C ARG A 13 1.05 -6.84 26.70
N GLU A 14 1.64 -7.85 27.33
CA GLU A 14 3.08 -8.07 27.36
C GLU A 14 3.65 -8.25 25.94
N TYR A 15 3.01 -9.07 25.11
CA TYR A 15 3.42 -9.25 23.72
C TYR A 15 3.36 -7.96 22.89
N LEU A 16 2.31 -7.16 23.08
CA LEU A 16 2.18 -5.87 22.37
C LEU A 16 3.26 -4.86 22.78
N VAL A 17 3.68 -4.88 24.06
CA VAL A 17 4.84 -4.10 24.53
C VAL A 17 6.11 -4.58 23.85
N TYR A 18 6.37 -5.89 23.81
CA TYR A 18 7.50 -6.49 23.09
C TYR A 18 7.53 -6.07 21.62
N LEU A 19 6.40 -6.14 20.92
CA LEU A 19 6.32 -5.73 19.51
C LEU A 19 6.65 -4.26 19.30
N ARG A 20 6.23 -3.39 20.21
CA ARG A 20 6.48 -1.94 20.12
C ARG A 20 7.90 -1.57 20.50
N VAL A 21 8.40 -2.08 21.63
CA VAL A 21 9.67 -1.65 22.25
C VAL A 21 10.84 -2.39 21.61
N GLU A 22 10.78 -3.73 21.54
CA GLU A 22 11.92 -4.52 21.06
C GLU A 22 11.92 -4.71 19.54
N LYS A 23 10.72 -4.90 18.93
CA LYS A 23 10.62 -5.08 17.48
C LYS A 23 10.40 -3.79 16.70
N GLY A 24 10.19 -2.66 17.37
CA GLY A 24 9.96 -1.37 16.71
C GLY A 24 8.77 -1.37 15.75
N MET A 25 7.77 -2.23 16.01
CA MET A 25 6.62 -2.35 15.10
C MET A 25 5.72 -1.12 15.17
N ARG A 26 5.17 -0.75 14.00
CA ARG A 26 4.26 0.40 13.90
C ARG A 26 2.95 0.17 14.64
N PRO A 27 2.34 1.24 15.20
CA PRO A 27 1.06 1.13 15.92
C PRO A 27 -0.04 0.41 15.13
N ALA A 28 -0.15 0.67 13.81
CA ALA A 28 -1.13 0.02 12.96
C ALA A 28 -0.91 -1.50 12.82
N THR A 29 0.36 -1.96 12.80
CA THR A 29 0.69 -3.39 12.77
C THR A 29 0.38 -4.04 14.11
N CYS A 30 0.74 -3.39 15.21
CA CYS A 30 0.42 -3.87 16.56
C CYS A 30 -1.10 -3.98 16.76
N ALA A 31 -1.88 -3.00 16.29
CA ALA A 31 -3.34 -3.02 16.35
C ALA A 31 -3.96 -4.14 15.49
N ALA A 32 -3.36 -4.48 14.35
CA ALA A 32 -3.81 -5.61 13.54
C ALA A 32 -3.52 -6.94 14.24
N TYR A 33 -2.30 -7.13 14.76
CA TYR A 33 -1.91 -8.34 15.49
C TYR A 33 -2.73 -8.51 16.77
N ARG A 34 -2.97 -7.42 17.50
CA ARG A 34 -3.85 -7.45 18.66
C ARG A 34 -5.22 -8.03 18.32
N ARG A 35 -5.90 -7.50 17.30
CA ARG A 35 -7.22 -8.00 16.88
C ARG A 35 -7.21 -9.47 16.46
N ASP A 36 -6.15 -9.91 15.79
CA ASP A 36 -6.00 -11.30 15.36
C ASP A 36 -5.84 -12.24 16.56
N LEU A 37 -5.07 -11.83 17.56
CA LEU A 37 -4.81 -12.60 18.78
C LEU A 37 -6.00 -12.54 19.75
N GLU A 38 -6.73 -11.42 19.82
CA GLU A 38 -7.97 -11.31 20.58
C GLU A 38 -9.02 -12.32 20.08
N GLN A 39 -9.17 -12.50 18.77
CA GLN A 39 -10.06 -13.52 18.20
C GLN A 39 -9.64 -14.96 18.54
N MET A 40 -8.33 -15.23 18.58
CA MET A 40 -7.86 -16.53 19.07
C MET A 40 -8.12 -16.70 20.57
N ALA A 41 -7.96 -15.64 21.36
CA ALA A 41 -8.26 -15.66 22.78
C ALA A 41 -9.75 -15.97 23.04
N GLU A 42 -10.66 -15.32 22.31
CA GLU A 42 -12.11 -15.59 22.36
C GLU A 42 -12.42 -17.05 21.97
N HIS A 43 -11.74 -17.59 20.95
CA HIS A 43 -11.89 -18.99 20.57
C HIS A 43 -11.45 -19.95 21.69
N MET A 44 -10.32 -19.64 22.36
CA MET A 44 -9.84 -20.43 23.51
C MET A 44 -10.77 -20.33 24.71
N GLU A 45 -11.27 -19.13 25.03
CA GLU A 45 -12.20 -18.92 26.14
C GLU A 45 -13.51 -19.68 25.94
N GLY A 46 -14.02 -19.74 24.71
CA GLY A 46 -15.18 -20.58 24.36
C GLY A 46 -14.94 -22.09 24.56
N ARG A 47 -13.70 -22.51 24.75
CA ARG A 47 -13.26 -23.89 25.05
C ARG A 47 -12.66 -24.03 26.46
N GLU A 48 -12.93 -23.07 27.34
CA GLU A 48 -12.40 -22.99 28.70
C GLU A 48 -10.85 -23.02 28.79
N GLY A 49 -10.16 -22.59 27.69
CA GLY A 49 -8.72 -22.60 27.56
C GLY A 49 -8.10 -21.19 27.61
N LEU A 50 -6.77 -21.16 27.73
CA LEU A 50 -5.97 -19.94 27.66
C LEU A 50 -5.05 -19.99 26.45
N LEU A 51 -4.61 -18.85 25.95
CA LEU A 51 -3.63 -18.76 24.85
C LEU A 51 -2.35 -19.54 25.17
N VAL A 52 -1.89 -19.52 26.41
CA VAL A 52 -0.67 -20.22 26.87
C VAL A 52 -0.83 -21.73 27.01
N THR A 53 -2.06 -22.24 27.01
CA THR A 53 -2.36 -23.69 27.07
C THR A 53 -2.78 -24.27 25.74
N ALA A 54 -2.87 -23.43 24.68
CA ALA A 54 -3.33 -23.85 23.36
C ALA A 54 -2.44 -24.94 22.78
N GLN A 55 -3.09 -25.94 22.20
CA GLN A 55 -2.47 -27.04 21.46
C GLN A 55 -2.63 -26.83 19.95
N GLN A 56 -1.97 -27.68 19.15
CA GLN A 56 -2.06 -27.60 17.69
C GLN A 56 -3.50 -27.73 17.20
N GLU A 57 -4.30 -28.58 17.83
CA GLU A 57 -5.71 -28.80 17.52
C GLU A 57 -6.56 -27.55 17.70
N ASP A 58 -6.26 -26.71 18.70
CA ASP A 58 -6.96 -25.46 18.95
C ASP A 58 -6.67 -24.45 17.84
N VAL A 59 -5.40 -24.34 17.42
CA VAL A 59 -5.01 -23.47 16.32
C VAL A 59 -5.64 -23.95 15.01
N THR A 60 -5.63 -25.25 14.75
CA THR A 60 -6.24 -25.84 13.56
C THR A 60 -7.75 -25.58 13.53
N SER A 61 -8.45 -25.87 14.62
CA SER A 61 -9.90 -25.62 14.79
C SER A 61 -10.24 -24.14 14.58
N PHE A 62 -9.45 -23.23 15.13
CA PHE A 62 -9.60 -21.80 14.90
C PHE A 62 -9.50 -21.44 13.42
N MET A 63 -8.48 -21.94 12.72
CA MET A 63 -8.28 -21.69 11.28
C MET A 63 -9.42 -22.27 10.42
N GLU A 64 -9.92 -23.45 10.76
CA GLU A 64 -11.07 -24.08 10.10
C GLU A 64 -12.36 -23.29 10.35
N GLY A 65 -12.58 -22.82 11.57
CA GLY A 65 -13.70 -21.95 11.90
C GLY A 65 -13.72 -20.65 11.10
N LEU A 66 -12.54 -20.02 10.94
CA LEU A 66 -12.42 -18.83 10.07
C LEU A 66 -12.77 -19.14 8.61
N ARG A 67 -12.33 -20.31 8.11
CA ARG A 67 -12.64 -20.74 6.73
C ARG A 67 -14.12 -21.00 6.54
N SER A 68 -14.75 -21.69 7.46
CA SER A 68 -16.20 -21.99 7.45
C SER A 68 -17.05 -20.73 7.49
N ASN A 69 -16.58 -19.69 8.18
CA ASN A 69 -17.22 -18.38 8.27
C ASN A 69 -16.91 -17.47 7.04
N GLY A 70 -16.30 -18.01 5.98
CA GLY A 70 -16.07 -17.28 4.75
C GLY A 70 -14.97 -16.22 4.82
N VAL A 71 -14.08 -16.27 5.82
CA VAL A 71 -12.92 -15.37 5.90
C VAL A 71 -11.96 -15.69 4.75
N ASP A 72 -11.53 -14.65 4.04
CA ASP A 72 -10.64 -14.83 2.91
C ASP A 72 -9.27 -15.42 3.29
N SER A 73 -8.67 -16.20 2.39
CA SER A 73 -7.44 -16.95 2.64
C SER A 73 -6.24 -16.06 3.00
N ARG A 74 -6.20 -14.82 2.51
CA ARG A 74 -5.13 -13.84 2.84
C ARG A 74 -5.27 -13.38 4.28
N SER A 75 -6.50 -13.13 4.73
CA SER A 75 -6.79 -12.78 6.13
C SER A 75 -6.46 -13.92 7.07
N ILE A 76 -6.80 -15.18 6.71
CA ILE A 76 -6.44 -16.38 7.47
C ILE A 76 -4.91 -16.50 7.58
N ALA A 77 -4.19 -16.37 6.47
CA ALA A 77 -2.73 -16.44 6.47
C ALA A 77 -2.07 -15.34 7.32
N ARG A 78 -2.61 -14.11 7.30
CA ARG A 78 -2.14 -13.02 8.17
C ARG A 78 -2.33 -13.36 9.63
N LYS A 79 -3.50 -13.91 10.00
CA LYS A 79 -3.79 -14.35 11.38
C LYS A 79 -2.83 -15.46 11.82
N LEU A 80 -2.59 -16.45 10.98
CA LEU A 80 -1.62 -17.50 11.26
C LEU A 80 -0.20 -16.93 11.45
N SER A 81 0.18 -15.94 10.65
CA SER A 81 1.46 -15.24 10.82
C SER A 81 1.55 -14.49 12.16
N ALA A 82 0.47 -13.86 12.61
CA ALA A 82 0.40 -13.21 13.92
C ALA A 82 0.52 -14.23 15.06
N LEU A 83 -0.20 -15.36 14.97
CA LEU A 83 -0.11 -16.47 15.93
C LEU A 83 1.30 -17.05 16.00
N ARG A 84 1.93 -17.34 14.87
CA ARG A 84 3.34 -17.83 14.81
C ARG A 84 4.31 -16.87 15.48
N GLY A 85 4.13 -15.56 15.28
CA GLY A 85 4.93 -14.55 15.96
C GLY A 85 4.74 -14.55 17.47
N PHE A 86 3.49 -14.69 17.91
CA PHE A 86 3.11 -14.72 19.32
C PHE A 86 3.63 -15.98 20.02
N TYR A 87 3.38 -17.18 19.48
CA TYR A 87 3.81 -18.43 20.10
C TYR A 87 5.33 -18.60 20.09
N ARG A 88 6.01 -18.11 19.06
CA ARG A 88 7.48 -18.04 19.05
C ARG A 88 8.01 -17.16 20.17
N TRP A 89 7.37 -16.02 20.43
CA TRP A 89 7.75 -15.16 21.55
C TRP A 89 7.49 -15.85 22.89
N LEU A 90 6.34 -16.50 23.07
CA LEU A 90 6.05 -17.27 24.30
C LEU A 90 7.08 -18.36 24.55
N LEU A 91 7.50 -19.08 23.49
CA LEU A 91 8.54 -20.09 23.57
C LEU A 91 9.90 -19.51 23.95
N MET A 92 10.30 -18.39 23.33
CA MET A 92 11.55 -17.68 23.66
C MET A 92 11.55 -17.16 25.11
N ASP A 93 10.42 -16.69 25.60
CA ASP A 93 10.22 -16.18 26.96
C ASP A 93 9.95 -17.31 27.98
N ARG A 94 10.07 -18.59 27.56
CA ARG A 94 9.87 -19.81 28.36
C ARG A 94 8.50 -19.88 29.04
N LYS A 95 7.49 -19.24 28.47
CA LYS A 95 6.11 -19.26 28.99
C LYS A 95 5.33 -20.49 28.52
N ILE A 96 5.81 -21.13 27.45
CA ILE A 96 5.30 -22.42 26.92
C ILE A 96 6.49 -23.34 26.60
N ALA A 97 6.22 -24.65 26.59
CA ALA A 97 7.24 -25.66 26.25
C ALA A 97 7.26 -26.00 24.75
N HIS A 98 6.14 -25.84 24.05
CA HIS A 98 5.99 -26.18 22.64
C HIS A 98 5.20 -25.09 21.89
N ASP A 99 5.59 -24.83 20.65
CA ASP A 99 4.86 -23.90 19.77
C ASP A 99 3.74 -24.67 19.03
N PRO A 100 2.44 -24.38 19.31
CA PRO A 100 1.33 -25.08 18.69
C PRO A 100 1.12 -24.75 17.20
N THR A 101 1.89 -23.83 16.65
CA THR A 101 1.72 -23.38 15.26
C THR A 101 2.69 -24.06 14.27
N VAL A 102 3.64 -24.86 14.77
CA VAL A 102 4.75 -25.41 13.93
C VAL A 102 4.23 -26.22 12.75
N ASN A 103 3.27 -27.12 12.97
CA ASN A 103 2.75 -28.02 11.95
C ASN A 103 1.40 -27.55 11.34
N VAL A 104 0.95 -26.33 11.65
CA VAL A 104 -0.27 -25.78 11.06
C VAL A 104 0.03 -25.27 9.67
N GLU A 105 -0.60 -25.89 8.66
CA GLU A 105 -0.38 -25.51 7.27
C GLU A 105 -0.96 -24.15 6.94
N THR A 106 -0.21 -23.40 6.13
CA THR A 106 -0.72 -22.14 5.54
C THR A 106 -1.65 -22.49 4.38
N PRO A 107 -2.87 -21.87 4.29
CA PRO A 107 -3.78 -22.16 3.19
C PRO A 107 -3.12 -22.02 1.83
N ALA A 108 -3.28 -23.03 0.97
CA ALA A 108 -2.61 -23.15 -0.34
C ALA A 108 -2.95 -22.05 -1.37
N SER A 109 -3.91 -21.18 -1.10
CA SER A 109 -4.37 -20.13 -2.01
C SER A 109 -3.42 -18.93 -2.15
N TRP A 110 -2.19 -19.02 -1.63
CA TRP A 110 -1.16 -17.97 -1.71
C TRP A 110 -0.60 -17.72 -3.11
N LYS A 111 -0.90 -18.58 -4.06
CA LYS A 111 -0.26 -18.53 -5.40
C LYS A 111 -1.06 -17.78 -6.48
N ILE A 112 -2.18 -17.18 -6.14
CA ILE A 112 -2.80 -16.24 -7.09
C ILE A 112 -2.06 -14.92 -6.94
N LEU A 113 -0.99 -14.76 -7.72
CA LEU A 113 -0.42 -13.45 -8.00
C LEU A 113 -1.59 -12.57 -8.49
N PRO A 114 -1.88 -11.43 -7.84
CA PRO A 114 -2.93 -10.56 -8.35
C PRO A 114 -2.59 -10.23 -9.80
N LYS A 115 -3.46 -10.62 -10.75
CA LYS A 115 -3.26 -10.27 -12.15
C LYS A 115 -3.13 -8.75 -12.22
N SER A 116 -2.03 -8.28 -12.79
CA SER A 116 -1.91 -6.87 -13.17
C SER A 116 -3.06 -6.52 -14.11
N LEU A 117 -3.49 -5.28 -14.11
CA LEU A 117 -4.37 -4.77 -15.16
C LEU A 117 -3.63 -4.83 -16.49
N ALA A 118 -4.34 -5.01 -17.59
CA ALA A 118 -3.76 -4.79 -18.90
C ALA A 118 -3.39 -3.31 -19.07
N GLU A 119 -2.39 -3.01 -19.88
CA GLU A 119 -1.98 -1.62 -20.11
C GLU A 119 -3.12 -0.80 -20.71
N SER A 120 -3.88 -1.39 -21.65
CA SER A 120 -5.06 -0.77 -22.25
C SER A 120 -6.15 -0.43 -21.23
N GLU A 121 -6.37 -1.28 -20.22
CA GLU A 121 -7.35 -1.03 -19.16
C GLU A 121 -6.94 0.17 -18.29
N VAL A 122 -5.64 0.27 -17.95
CA VAL A 122 -5.13 1.39 -17.17
C VAL A 122 -5.17 2.67 -17.99
N VAL A 123 -4.76 2.61 -19.28
CA VAL A 123 -4.81 3.77 -20.18
C VAL A 123 -6.25 4.27 -20.31
N ALA A 124 -7.22 3.38 -20.57
CA ALA A 124 -8.64 3.76 -20.69
C ALA A 124 -9.16 4.41 -19.39
N MET A 125 -8.79 3.90 -18.22
CA MET A 125 -9.15 4.48 -16.92
C MET A 125 -8.59 5.89 -16.75
N LEU A 126 -7.32 6.10 -17.09
CA LEU A 126 -6.64 7.40 -16.99
C LEU A 126 -7.19 8.40 -18.03
N GLU A 127 -7.46 7.95 -19.24
CA GLU A 127 -8.04 8.81 -20.29
C GLU A 127 -9.46 9.22 -19.96
N SER A 128 -10.30 8.31 -19.48
CA SER A 128 -11.66 8.63 -19.03
C SER A 128 -11.66 9.70 -17.93
N SER A 129 -10.80 9.54 -16.89
CA SER A 129 -10.64 10.55 -15.85
C SER A 129 -10.07 11.87 -16.39
N GLY A 130 -9.17 11.79 -17.39
CA GLY A 130 -8.55 12.92 -18.06
C GLY A 130 -9.54 13.73 -18.91
N VAL A 131 -10.54 13.11 -19.52
CA VAL A 131 -11.59 13.83 -20.28
C VAL A 131 -12.31 14.80 -19.36
N ALA A 132 -12.80 14.33 -18.21
CA ALA A 132 -13.47 15.18 -17.22
C ALA A 132 -12.57 16.30 -16.67
N ALA A 133 -11.28 16.05 -16.55
CA ALA A 133 -10.31 17.02 -16.04
C ALA A 133 -9.81 18.03 -17.10
N ARG A 134 -10.01 17.78 -18.40
CA ARG A 134 -9.51 18.65 -19.50
C ARG A 134 -10.49 19.68 -19.98
N VAL A 135 -11.76 19.60 -19.63
CA VAL A 135 -12.73 20.64 -19.99
C VAL A 135 -12.36 21.99 -19.36
N ALA A 136 -12.80 23.09 -19.98
CA ALA A 136 -12.45 24.44 -19.54
C ALA A 136 -12.89 24.72 -18.10
N ASP A 137 -14.12 24.29 -17.75
CA ASP A 137 -14.72 24.45 -16.42
C ASP A 137 -14.67 23.14 -15.63
N ALA A 138 -13.51 22.42 -15.68
CA ALA A 138 -13.36 21.15 -14.97
C ALA A 138 -13.58 21.34 -13.47
N ASP A 139 -14.41 20.46 -12.90
CA ASP A 139 -14.61 20.40 -11.45
C ASP A 139 -13.29 20.15 -10.71
N ALA A 140 -13.09 20.86 -9.62
CA ALA A 140 -11.91 20.75 -8.76
C ALA A 140 -11.64 19.30 -8.30
N LEU A 141 -12.71 18.51 -8.09
CA LEU A 141 -12.60 17.10 -7.72
C LEU A 141 -12.12 16.24 -8.90
N ALA A 142 -12.60 16.50 -10.11
CA ALA A 142 -12.16 15.79 -11.30
C ALA A 142 -10.66 16.04 -11.57
N LEU A 143 -10.20 17.27 -11.42
CA LEU A 143 -8.78 17.64 -11.53
C LEU A 143 -7.93 16.93 -10.50
N ARG A 144 -8.38 16.90 -9.25
CA ARG A 144 -7.70 16.21 -8.14
C ARG A 144 -7.61 14.71 -8.40
N ASP A 145 -8.72 14.09 -8.74
CA ASP A 145 -8.83 12.64 -8.87
C ASP A 145 -8.00 12.14 -10.05
N HIS A 146 -8.01 12.88 -11.15
CA HIS A 146 -7.14 12.58 -12.29
C HIS A 146 -5.65 12.68 -11.92
N ALA A 147 -5.23 13.73 -11.22
CA ALA A 147 -3.84 13.88 -10.75
C ALA A 147 -3.43 12.76 -9.79
N ILE A 148 -4.32 12.31 -8.90
CA ILE A 148 -4.06 11.16 -8.02
C ILE A 148 -3.85 9.88 -8.83
N LEU A 149 -4.70 9.58 -9.81
CA LEU A 149 -4.59 8.41 -10.66
C LEU A 149 -3.28 8.39 -11.45
N GLU A 150 -2.91 9.53 -12.04
CA GLU A 150 -1.63 9.67 -12.76
C GLU A 150 -0.42 9.46 -11.84
N LEU A 151 -0.44 9.94 -10.61
CA LEU A 151 0.65 9.70 -9.66
C LEU A 151 0.69 8.26 -9.15
N LEU A 152 -0.46 7.63 -8.91
CA LEU A 152 -0.54 6.23 -8.49
C LEU A 152 0.04 5.28 -9.54
N TYR A 153 -0.25 5.50 -10.82
CA TYR A 153 0.25 4.68 -11.90
C TYR A 153 1.58 5.22 -12.45
N GLY A 154 1.64 6.47 -12.89
CA GLY A 154 2.81 7.07 -13.53
C GLY A 154 4.02 7.18 -12.62
N GLY A 155 3.81 7.45 -11.32
CA GLY A 155 4.88 7.48 -10.31
C GLY A 155 4.97 6.18 -9.50
N GLY A 156 4.00 5.28 -9.62
CA GLY A 156 3.92 4.08 -8.80
C GLY A 156 3.85 4.38 -7.29
N LEU A 157 3.22 5.48 -6.88
CA LEU A 157 3.13 5.87 -5.48
C LEU A 157 2.22 4.93 -4.69
N ARG A 158 2.52 4.77 -3.39
CA ARG A 158 1.60 4.09 -2.46
C ARG A 158 0.47 5.03 -2.05
N VAL A 159 -0.71 4.49 -1.73
CA VAL A 159 -1.84 5.29 -1.25
C VAL A 159 -1.48 6.16 -0.03
N GLY A 160 -0.65 5.63 0.87
CA GLY A 160 -0.20 6.41 2.03
C GLY A 160 0.74 7.56 1.67
N GLU A 161 1.54 7.39 0.62
CA GLU A 161 2.41 8.43 0.09
C GLU A 161 1.59 9.54 -0.60
N ILE A 162 0.57 9.19 -1.36
CA ILE A 162 -0.39 10.15 -1.93
C ILE A 162 -1.05 11.01 -0.84
N CYS A 163 -1.50 10.39 0.26
CA CYS A 163 -2.17 11.10 1.35
C CYS A 163 -1.23 12.01 2.17
N SER A 164 0.07 11.75 2.16
CA SER A 164 1.07 12.51 2.94
C SER A 164 1.98 13.39 2.07
N LEU A 165 1.78 13.42 0.76
CA LEU A 165 2.57 14.24 -0.16
C LEU A 165 2.24 15.70 0.04
N HIS A 166 3.25 16.54 0.23
CA HIS A 166 3.11 17.98 0.35
C HIS A 166 3.35 18.68 -0.99
N VAL A 167 2.87 19.91 -1.12
CA VAL A 167 3.11 20.74 -2.32
C VAL A 167 4.61 20.96 -2.51
N GLU A 168 5.34 21.19 -1.45
CA GLU A 168 6.80 21.43 -1.45
C GLU A 168 7.63 20.19 -1.81
N ASP A 169 7.07 19.01 -1.72
CA ASP A 169 7.73 17.76 -2.11
C ASP A 169 7.79 17.61 -3.65
N LEU A 170 7.02 18.42 -4.38
CA LEU A 170 6.99 18.42 -5.84
C LEU A 170 8.06 19.36 -6.41
N GLN A 171 8.92 18.82 -7.26
CA GLN A 171 9.88 19.57 -8.03
C GLN A 171 9.48 19.53 -9.52
N MET A 172 8.51 20.38 -9.87
CA MET A 172 7.87 20.37 -11.19
C MET A 172 8.89 20.56 -12.33
N ASP A 173 9.78 21.54 -12.21
CA ASP A 173 10.83 21.82 -13.20
C ASP A 173 11.80 20.65 -13.36
N ALA A 174 12.07 19.96 -12.26
CA ALA A 174 12.93 18.79 -12.25
C ALA A 174 12.17 17.49 -12.61
N GLY A 175 10.85 17.52 -12.81
CA GLY A 175 10.02 16.36 -13.16
C GLY A 175 10.12 15.23 -12.15
N ARG A 176 9.99 15.54 -10.84
CA ARG A 176 10.13 14.54 -9.77
C ARG A 176 9.36 14.94 -8.51
N ALA A 177 9.07 13.94 -7.69
CA ALA A 177 8.52 14.11 -6.34
C ALA A 177 9.44 13.45 -5.30
N LEU A 178 9.57 14.07 -4.14
CA LEU A 178 10.18 13.48 -2.95
C LEU A 178 9.08 12.79 -2.14
N VAL A 179 9.14 11.48 -1.96
CA VAL A 179 8.11 10.74 -1.22
C VAL A 179 8.69 10.07 0.02
N ARG A 180 7.95 10.16 1.14
CA ARG A 180 8.33 9.57 2.41
C ARG A 180 7.65 8.22 2.60
N GLY A 181 8.46 7.18 2.73
CA GLY A 181 8.01 5.80 2.87
C GLY A 181 7.92 5.31 4.31
N LYS A 182 7.94 3.98 4.47
CA LYS A 182 7.95 3.32 5.78
C LYS A 182 9.27 3.62 6.51
N GLY A 183 9.19 4.12 7.77
CA GLY A 183 10.37 4.42 8.60
C GLY A 183 11.03 5.75 8.24
N ASP A 184 10.24 6.70 7.72
CA ASP A 184 10.71 8.03 7.30
C ASP A 184 11.81 8.02 6.23
N LYS A 185 11.93 6.89 5.53
CA LYS A 185 12.86 6.79 4.40
C LYS A 185 12.31 7.57 3.22
N GLU A 186 13.06 8.54 2.77
CA GLU A 186 12.75 9.35 1.60
C GLU A 186 13.25 8.65 0.33
N ARG A 187 12.53 8.84 -0.77
CA ARG A 187 12.98 8.49 -2.09
C ARG A 187 12.49 9.49 -3.13
N ILE A 188 13.25 9.65 -4.18
CA ILE A 188 12.86 10.45 -5.33
C ILE A 188 12.14 9.56 -6.33
N VAL A 189 10.96 10.03 -6.78
CA VAL A 189 10.15 9.37 -7.80
C VAL A 189 10.13 10.28 -9.04
N PRO A 190 10.64 9.81 -10.20
CA PRO A 190 10.48 10.53 -11.45
C PRO A 190 9.02 10.53 -11.88
N LEU A 191 8.54 11.66 -12.38
CA LEU A 191 7.19 11.84 -12.87
C LEU A 191 7.21 12.02 -14.39
N GLY A 192 6.33 11.28 -15.07
CA GLY A 192 6.11 11.44 -16.49
C GLY A 192 5.34 12.72 -16.80
N ARG A 193 5.38 13.15 -18.07
CA ARG A 193 4.77 14.41 -18.52
C ARG A 193 3.28 14.49 -18.17
N GLN A 194 2.50 13.41 -18.40
CA GLN A 194 1.08 13.38 -18.10
C GLN A 194 0.80 13.61 -16.61
N ALA A 195 1.58 12.98 -15.73
CA ALA A 195 1.45 13.16 -14.29
C ALA A 195 1.77 14.62 -13.88
N LEU A 196 2.81 15.21 -14.46
CA LEU A 196 3.17 16.61 -14.22
C LEU A 196 2.08 17.57 -14.69
N GLU A 197 1.56 17.40 -15.91
CA GLU A 197 0.48 18.20 -16.46
C GLU A 197 -0.80 18.08 -15.63
N ALA A 198 -1.17 16.88 -15.20
CA ALA A 198 -2.33 16.66 -14.35
C ALA A 198 -2.19 17.34 -12.97
N VAL A 199 -1.02 17.21 -12.35
CA VAL A 199 -0.73 17.85 -11.06
C VAL A 199 -0.70 19.36 -11.20
N GLU A 200 -0.09 19.91 -12.26
CA GLU A 200 -0.05 21.35 -12.50
C GLU A 200 -1.44 21.94 -12.67
N ARG A 201 -2.31 21.30 -13.45
CA ARG A 201 -3.71 21.72 -13.61
C ARG A 201 -4.46 21.69 -12.30
N TYR A 202 -4.29 20.62 -11.50
CA TYR A 202 -4.90 20.55 -10.19
C TYR A 202 -4.40 21.68 -9.27
N LEU A 203 -3.10 21.95 -9.22
CA LEU A 203 -2.53 23.02 -8.40
C LEU A 203 -3.04 24.40 -8.81
N LYS A 204 -3.18 24.64 -10.11
CA LYS A 204 -3.61 25.96 -10.64
C LYS A 204 -5.11 26.20 -10.55
N LEU A 205 -5.92 25.18 -10.82
CA LEU A 205 -7.37 25.35 -11.00
C LEU A 205 -8.19 24.63 -9.91
N GLY A 206 -7.81 23.43 -9.51
CA GLY A 206 -8.60 22.60 -8.59
C GLY A 206 -8.29 22.87 -7.12
N ARG A 207 -7.01 22.88 -6.76
CA ARG A 207 -6.61 23.03 -5.36
C ARG A 207 -7.07 24.34 -4.71
N PRO A 208 -6.99 25.52 -5.37
CA PRO A 208 -7.48 26.77 -4.78
C PRO A 208 -8.98 26.75 -4.44
N ALA A 209 -9.79 26.04 -5.24
CA ALA A 209 -11.23 25.90 -4.98
C ALA A 209 -11.54 24.97 -3.78
N LEU A 210 -10.60 24.08 -3.42
CA LEU A 210 -10.73 23.16 -2.28
C LEU A 210 -10.02 23.68 -1.02
N GLU A 211 -9.10 24.63 -1.17
CA GLU A 211 -8.33 25.17 -0.06
C GLU A 211 -9.22 26.10 0.78
N GLY A 212 -9.40 25.74 2.06
CA GLY A 212 -10.12 26.57 3.02
C GLY A 212 -9.28 27.76 3.51
N LYS A 213 -9.74 28.44 4.56
CA LYS A 213 -9.01 29.58 5.15
C LYS A 213 -7.67 29.24 5.81
N GLY A 214 -7.32 27.96 5.92
CA GLY A 214 -6.05 27.48 6.49
C GLY A 214 -5.07 27.06 5.39
N LEU A 215 -3.77 27.36 5.58
CA LEU A 215 -2.70 26.89 4.71
C LEU A 215 -2.44 25.38 4.98
N GLU A 216 -3.16 24.52 4.26
CA GLU A 216 -2.88 23.08 4.32
C GLU A 216 -1.69 22.74 3.43
N ARG A 217 -0.69 22.06 3.98
CA ARG A 217 0.55 21.72 3.26
C ARG A 217 0.40 20.50 2.37
N THR A 218 -0.55 19.60 2.67
CA THR A 218 -0.77 18.42 1.86
C THR A 218 -1.23 18.80 0.45
N LEU A 219 -0.73 18.06 -0.53
CA LEU A 219 -1.03 18.30 -1.93
C LEU A 219 -2.52 18.12 -2.22
N PHE A 220 -3.09 17.00 -1.81
CA PHE A 220 -4.46 16.62 -2.15
C PHE A 220 -5.45 16.86 -1.01
N LEU A 221 -6.48 17.65 -1.31
CA LEU A 221 -7.47 18.08 -0.35
C LEU A 221 -8.84 17.44 -0.60
N SER A 222 -9.56 17.20 0.48
CA SER A 222 -10.99 16.87 0.45
C SER A 222 -11.83 18.11 0.15
N VAL A 223 -13.13 17.92 -0.11
CA VAL A 223 -14.12 19.02 -0.24
C VAL A 223 -14.17 19.95 0.98
N ARG A 224 -13.63 19.53 2.12
CA ARG A 224 -13.57 20.31 3.37
C ARG A 224 -12.21 20.99 3.56
N GLY A 225 -11.33 21.00 2.57
CA GLY A 225 -9.97 21.55 2.67
C GLY A 225 -9.04 20.80 3.62
N LYS A 226 -9.32 19.52 3.92
CA LYS A 226 -8.52 18.67 4.80
C LYS A 226 -7.78 17.60 4.01
N PRO A 227 -6.67 17.05 4.54
CA PRO A 227 -5.96 15.94 3.90
C PRO A 227 -6.90 14.77 3.59
N LEU A 228 -6.63 14.07 2.49
CA LEU A 228 -7.37 12.87 2.11
C LEU A 228 -7.04 11.69 3.02
N THR A 229 -8.04 10.87 3.33
CA THR A 229 -7.83 9.58 3.98
C THR A 229 -7.49 8.49 2.96
N ARG A 230 -6.76 7.46 3.40
CA ARG A 230 -6.47 6.29 2.56
C ARG A 230 -7.73 5.60 2.07
N GLN A 231 -8.77 5.54 2.90
CA GLN A 231 -10.06 4.95 2.56
C GLN A 231 -10.71 5.72 1.41
N TRP A 232 -10.70 7.06 1.47
CA TRP A 232 -11.27 7.89 0.42
C TRP A 232 -10.56 7.66 -0.93
N VAL A 233 -9.21 7.65 -0.95
CA VAL A 233 -8.45 7.36 -2.18
C VAL A 233 -8.78 5.96 -2.71
N TRP A 234 -8.99 4.98 -1.82
CA TRP A 234 -9.38 3.63 -2.19
C TRP A 234 -10.75 3.59 -2.89
N GLU A 235 -11.73 4.30 -2.33
CA GLU A 235 -13.09 4.40 -2.88
C GLU A 235 -13.09 5.12 -4.22
N MET A 236 -12.34 6.21 -4.34
CA MET A 236 -12.15 6.95 -5.59
C MET A 236 -11.55 6.08 -6.70
N VAL A 237 -10.45 5.38 -6.42
CA VAL A 237 -9.84 4.46 -7.41
C VAL A 237 -10.80 3.35 -7.83
N ARG A 238 -11.59 2.84 -6.90
CA ARG A 238 -12.62 1.84 -7.18
C ARG A 238 -13.74 2.38 -8.07
N GLY A 239 -14.15 3.63 -7.85
CA GLY A 239 -15.17 4.31 -8.65
C GLY A 239 -14.71 4.66 -10.06
N ALA A 240 -13.41 4.91 -10.25
CA ALA A 240 -12.82 5.18 -11.55
C ALA A 240 -12.53 3.91 -12.39
N ALA A 241 -12.71 2.72 -11.79
CA ALA A 241 -12.45 1.46 -12.49
C ALA A 241 -13.46 1.24 -13.63
N PRO A 242 -13.03 0.63 -14.75
CA PRO A 242 -13.94 0.17 -15.78
C PRO A 242 -15.01 -0.80 -15.23
N LEU A 243 -16.18 -0.82 -15.84
CA LEU A 243 -17.30 -1.70 -15.45
C LEU A 243 -16.83 -3.17 -15.34
N GLY A 244 -17.10 -3.78 -14.19
CA GLY A 244 -16.74 -5.18 -13.92
C GLY A 244 -15.35 -5.41 -13.35
N GLU A 245 -14.45 -4.42 -13.37
CA GLU A 245 -13.08 -4.55 -12.85
C GLU A 245 -12.95 -4.13 -11.38
N LYS A 246 -12.26 -4.97 -10.61
CA LYS A 246 -11.89 -4.64 -9.21
C LYS A 246 -10.50 -4.01 -9.19
N VAL A 247 -10.45 -2.69 -9.31
CA VAL A 247 -9.19 -1.92 -9.23
C VAL A 247 -8.95 -1.40 -7.82
N SER A 248 -7.68 -1.37 -7.43
CA SER A 248 -7.23 -0.80 -6.16
C SER A 248 -5.94 -0.01 -6.37
N PRO A 249 -5.60 0.92 -5.48
CA PRO A 249 -4.32 1.64 -5.57
C PRO A 249 -3.11 0.71 -5.61
N HIS A 250 -3.17 -0.40 -4.88
CA HIS A 250 -2.11 -1.41 -4.89
C HIS A 250 -2.02 -2.15 -6.23
N LYS A 251 -3.19 -2.46 -6.85
CA LYS A 251 -3.24 -3.11 -8.18
C LYS A 251 -2.70 -2.18 -9.27
N LEU A 252 -2.99 -0.86 -9.22
CA LEU A 252 -2.40 0.13 -10.12
C LEU A 252 -0.88 0.20 -10.02
N ARG A 253 -0.36 0.29 -8.81
CA ARG A 253 1.09 0.30 -8.58
C ARG A 253 1.76 -1.02 -9.02
N HIS A 254 1.12 -2.17 -8.78
CA HIS A 254 1.62 -3.46 -9.26
C HIS A 254 1.63 -3.52 -10.79
N SER A 255 0.58 -3.00 -11.45
CA SER A 255 0.51 -2.89 -12.90
C SER A 255 1.61 -1.98 -13.45
N CYS A 256 1.89 -0.84 -12.82
CA CYS A 256 3.02 0.01 -13.16
C CYS A 256 4.34 -0.79 -13.18
N ALA A 257 4.63 -1.53 -12.09
CA ALA A 257 5.83 -2.35 -11.99
C ALA A 257 5.90 -3.40 -13.11
N THR A 258 4.82 -4.13 -13.31
CA THR A 258 4.71 -5.21 -14.32
C THR A 258 4.91 -4.64 -15.74
N HIS A 259 4.26 -3.53 -16.06
CA HIS A 259 4.36 -2.91 -17.39
C HIS A 259 5.78 -2.40 -17.67
N MET A 260 6.45 -1.80 -16.68
CA MET A 260 7.86 -1.40 -16.83
C MET A 260 8.77 -2.59 -17.12
N VAL A 261 8.60 -3.70 -16.39
CA VAL A 261 9.39 -4.93 -16.61
C VAL A 261 9.07 -5.54 -17.99
N ASN A 262 7.79 -5.59 -18.39
CA ASN A 262 7.38 -6.07 -19.71
C ASN A 262 7.97 -5.23 -20.86
N HIS A 263 8.22 -3.93 -20.62
CA HIS A 263 8.88 -3.04 -21.57
C HIS A 263 10.42 -3.08 -21.45
N GLY A 264 10.97 -4.05 -20.73
CA GLY A 264 12.41 -4.30 -20.66
C GLY A 264 13.15 -3.53 -19.56
N ALA A 265 12.44 -2.94 -18.59
CA ALA A 265 13.12 -2.37 -17.43
C ALA A 265 13.71 -3.47 -16.55
N ASP A 266 14.93 -3.27 -16.07
CA ASP A 266 15.54 -4.16 -15.10
C ASP A 266 14.73 -4.19 -13.78
N LEU A 267 14.44 -5.40 -13.29
CA LEU A 267 13.62 -5.62 -12.10
C LEU A 267 14.16 -4.92 -10.86
N ARG A 268 15.49 -4.90 -10.69
CA ARG A 268 16.13 -4.26 -9.54
C ARG A 268 15.96 -2.74 -9.59
N THR A 269 16.06 -2.16 -10.77
CA THR A 269 15.79 -0.72 -10.98
C THR A 269 14.33 -0.38 -10.71
N VAL A 270 13.37 -1.21 -11.14
CA VAL A 270 11.94 -1.03 -10.84
C VAL A 270 11.69 -1.15 -9.34
N GLN A 271 12.28 -2.12 -8.65
CA GLN A 271 12.18 -2.27 -7.20
C GLN A 271 12.72 -1.05 -6.45
N THR A 272 13.85 -0.48 -6.91
CA THR A 272 14.44 0.75 -6.34
C THR A 272 13.49 1.93 -6.54
N LEU A 273 12.96 2.13 -7.74
CA LEU A 273 12.01 3.19 -8.07
C LEU A 273 10.75 3.12 -7.19
N LEU A 274 10.26 1.92 -6.97
CA LEU A 274 9.09 1.68 -6.12
C LEU A 274 9.42 1.73 -4.61
N GLY A 275 10.68 1.67 -4.19
CA GLY A 275 11.09 1.69 -2.79
C GLY A 275 10.68 0.43 -2.05
N HIS A 276 11.13 -0.73 -2.52
CA HIS A 276 11.02 -1.99 -1.80
C HIS A 276 12.06 -2.01 -0.66
N ALA A 277 11.62 -2.35 0.55
CA ALA A 277 12.36 -2.12 1.81
C ALA A 277 13.61 -3.01 2.00
N ASP A 278 13.77 -4.08 1.23
CA ASP A 278 14.85 -5.06 1.41
C ASP A 278 16.17 -4.66 0.71
N ILE A 279 16.17 -3.53 -0.01
CA ILE A 279 17.41 -3.02 -0.62
C ILE A 279 17.87 -1.85 0.24
N SER A 280 18.74 -2.17 1.20
CA SER A 280 19.47 -1.19 2.00
C SER A 280 20.38 -0.37 1.08
N THR A 281 19.97 0.82 0.69
CA THR A 281 20.88 1.72 -0.02
C THR A 281 20.53 3.17 0.24
N THR A 282 21.12 3.70 1.27
CA THR A 282 21.34 5.14 1.46
C THR A 282 22.25 5.71 0.36
N GLU A 283 22.91 4.86 -0.42
CA GLU A 283 23.88 5.24 -1.47
C GLU A 283 23.29 5.60 -2.84
N VAL A 284 21.99 5.41 -3.07
CA VAL A 284 21.41 5.43 -4.44
C VAL A 284 21.02 6.82 -4.93
N TYR A 285 21.14 7.87 -4.12
CA TYR A 285 20.67 9.20 -4.53
C TYR A 285 21.75 10.16 -5.01
N THR A 286 22.79 9.65 -5.67
CA THR A 286 23.72 10.49 -6.41
C THR A 286 23.03 11.06 -7.66
N HIS A 287 23.49 12.22 -8.17
CA HIS A 287 22.98 12.82 -9.41
C HIS A 287 22.98 11.84 -10.60
N VAL A 288 23.95 10.93 -10.66
CA VAL A 288 24.09 9.90 -11.69
C VAL A 288 22.99 8.85 -11.58
N ALA A 289 22.67 8.39 -10.35
CA ALA A 289 21.60 7.43 -10.11
C ALA A 289 20.22 8.01 -10.45
N LEU A 290 19.97 9.28 -10.16
CA LEU A 290 18.73 9.98 -10.51
C LEU A 290 18.54 10.12 -12.02
N GLY A 291 19.60 10.43 -12.75
CA GLY A 291 19.60 10.48 -14.23
C GLY A 291 19.20 9.13 -14.82
N ARG A 292 19.77 8.04 -14.28
CA ARG A 292 19.44 6.67 -14.70
C ARG A 292 17.99 6.30 -14.40
N LEU A 293 17.47 6.62 -13.22
CA LEU A 293 16.07 6.34 -12.85
C LEU A 293 15.09 7.09 -13.77
N LYS A 294 15.36 8.36 -14.08
CA LYS A 294 14.56 9.12 -15.05
C LYS A 294 14.61 8.53 -16.45
N GLN A 295 15.80 8.10 -16.89
CA GLN A 295 15.98 7.47 -18.19
C GLN A 295 15.19 6.16 -18.27
N VAL A 296 15.32 5.28 -17.27
CA VAL A 296 14.58 4.02 -17.22
C VAL A 296 13.07 4.26 -17.20
N HIS A 297 12.59 5.20 -16.38
CA HIS A 297 11.18 5.57 -16.36
C HIS A 297 10.72 6.07 -17.73
N ARG A 298 11.47 6.99 -18.37
CA ARG A 298 11.13 7.53 -19.69
C ARG A 298 11.13 6.49 -20.80
N MET A 299 12.04 5.50 -20.75
CA MET A 299 12.17 4.47 -21.78
C MET A 299 11.15 3.33 -21.63
N HIS A 300 10.84 2.94 -20.41
CA HIS A 300 10.12 1.70 -20.13
C HIS A 300 8.75 1.91 -19.51
N HIS A 301 8.45 3.08 -18.94
CA HIS A 301 7.11 3.34 -18.40
C HIS A 301 6.14 3.74 -19.54
N PRO A 302 4.92 3.18 -19.64
CA PRO A 302 3.94 3.54 -20.67
C PRO A 302 3.65 5.06 -20.72
N ARG A 303 3.61 5.71 -19.56
CA ARG A 303 3.42 7.16 -19.42
C ARG A 303 4.74 7.96 -19.48
N GLY A 304 5.87 7.31 -19.67
CA GLY A 304 7.19 7.95 -19.84
C GLY A 304 7.53 8.31 -21.28
N ARG A 305 6.92 7.64 -22.25
CA ARG A 305 7.17 7.86 -23.69
C ARG A 305 6.45 9.13 -24.17
N ARG A 306 7.08 9.86 -25.10
CA ARG A 306 6.36 10.84 -25.91
C ARG A 306 5.31 10.09 -26.75
N SER A 307 4.07 10.55 -26.74
CA SER A 307 3.09 10.14 -27.76
C SER A 307 3.68 10.57 -29.11
N THR A 308 4.26 9.64 -29.86
CA THR A 308 4.39 9.81 -31.30
C THR A 308 2.98 9.69 -31.84
N MET A 309 2.33 10.82 -32.09
CA MET A 309 1.26 10.83 -33.06
C MET A 309 1.85 10.28 -34.36
N PRO A 310 1.18 9.32 -35.04
CA PRO A 310 1.59 9.00 -36.41
C PRO A 310 1.53 10.30 -37.21
N GLU A 311 2.64 10.69 -37.80
CA GLU A 311 2.64 11.70 -38.86
C GLU A 311 1.63 11.23 -39.88
N ALA A 312 0.58 12.03 -40.12
CA ALA A 312 -0.33 11.81 -41.20
C ALA A 312 0.51 11.91 -42.48
N GLU A 313 0.69 10.79 -43.13
CA GLU A 313 1.18 10.77 -44.51
C GLU A 313 0.21 11.62 -45.34
N VAL A 314 0.73 12.68 -45.90
CA VAL A 314 0.09 13.53 -46.94
C VAL A 314 0.31 12.86 -48.28
#